data_dd3f11bd00e76ecf6f6990f18565fec8
#
_entry.id   dd3f11bd00e76ecf6f6990f18565fec8
#
_cell.length_a   1.000
_cell.length_b   1.000
_cell.length_c   1.000
_cell.angle_alpha   90.00
_cell.angle_beta   90.00
_cell.angle_gamma   90.00
#
_symmetry.space_group_name_H-M   'P 1'
#
loop_
_entity.id
_entity.type
_entity.pdbx_description
1 polymer ?
#
loop_
_entity_poly.entity_id
_entity_poly.type
_entity_poly.pdbx_seq_one_letter_code
_entity_poly.pdbx_strand_id
1 'polypeptide(L)'
;VSPMKSLVAAALVAVGLPALAQSPREAKPAAAGREALAIPHEKYTLSNGLEVILSVDRKLPIVAVNVWYHVGAYHEQPGRTGFAHLFEHMMFQGSKHVADDVHISMLEQLGGTDLNGTTSFDRTNYFQTVPSNQLETALWLESDRMGFLLDALTLEKLNTQREVVKNERREGTETAPYGIAREKAWQALFPLPHPYHGDVIGSLKDLDAATLDDVKGFFRQWYAPSNSTLTIVGDIDVEKTKALVQKYFGTLPSTPKPALPKVAPVKLTKPVVIRHEERVARLPLLSVQWLTAPYLAEGDAVADVLATALATGKASRLYRRLVLEKQLAQSVSASQQSQGAQSVFSLNVVARPGVTTDTLLKEVDAVLDEVRRQGVTPEEIDRARTRYDTRMLAGLQAVGGMGGKADVLQSYNHFVGKPSYVEEDLARYEKVTPESVKQFTRDTLSNDARVILHAAPPDSGRAPTLPKERK
;
A
#
# COMPACT_ATOMS: atom_id res chain seq x y z
N VAL A 1 66.02 -8.58 -38.10
CA VAL A 1 67.03 -8.53 -37.07
C VAL A 1 66.33 -9.01 -35.76
N SER A 2 66.91 -10.09 -35.26
CA SER A 2 66.38 -11.07 -34.27
C SER A 2 66.50 -10.59 -32.80
N PRO A 3 66.01 -11.39 -31.88
CA PRO A 3 65.46 -10.92 -30.60
C PRO A 3 66.38 -11.11 -29.39
N MET A 4 66.12 -10.43 -28.34
CA MET A 4 66.81 -10.66 -27.06
C MET A 4 65.85 -11.10 -26.01
N LYS A 5 65.99 -12.32 -25.54
CA LYS A 5 65.28 -12.90 -24.37
C LYS A 5 65.91 -12.35 -23.08
N SER A 6 65.12 -11.88 -22.21
CA SER A 6 65.55 -11.68 -20.81
C SER A 6 64.66 -12.47 -19.85
N LEU A 7 65.26 -13.43 -19.19
CA LEU A 7 64.69 -14.12 -18.02
C LEU A 7 64.60 -13.13 -16.84
N VAL A 8 63.43 -13.10 -16.21
CA VAL A 8 63.27 -12.52 -14.87
C VAL A 8 62.81 -13.65 -13.97
N ALA A 9 63.66 -13.97 -12.99
CA ALA A 9 63.36 -14.94 -11.93
C ALA A 9 62.36 -14.33 -10.93
N ALA A 10 61.27 -15.01 -10.70
CA ALA A 10 60.30 -14.61 -9.68
C ALA A 10 60.71 -15.19 -8.31
N ALA A 11 61.07 -14.33 -7.41
CA ALA A 11 61.21 -14.66 -5.99
C ALA A 11 59.84 -14.65 -5.28
N LEU A 12 59.39 -15.83 -4.81
CA LEU A 12 58.21 -15.95 -3.97
C LEU A 12 58.56 -15.46 -2.54
N VAL A 13 58.06 -14.31 -2.16
CA VAL A 13 58.04 -13.87 -0.79
C VAL A 13 56.70 -14.30 -0.17
N ALA A 14 56.72 -15.29 0.71
CA ALA A 14 55.58 -15.68 1.50
C ALA A 14 55.33 -14.62 2.60
N VAL A 15 54.39 -13.73 2.38
CA VAL A 15 53.89 -12.81 3.43
C VAL A 15 52.75 -13.51 4.17
N GLY A 16 53.07 -13.94 5.41
CA GLY A 16 52.04 -14.45 6.32
C GLY A 16 51.06 -13.34 6.69
N LEU A 17 49.78 -13.53 6.32
CA LEU A 17 48.67 -12.66 6.75
C LEU A 17 48.40 -12.94 8.25
N PRO A 18 48.40 -11.93 9.13
CA PRO A 18 47.91 -12.09 10.50
C PRO A 18 46.41 -12.43 10.47
N ALA A 19 46.01 -13.46 11.22
CA ALA A 19 44.62 -13.79 11.50
C ALA A 19 43.95 -12.56 12.13
N LEU A 20 43.02 -11.97 11.39
CA LEU A 20 42.11 -10.94 11.93
C LEU A 20 41.24 -11.61 12.99
N ALA A 21 41.59 -11.38 14.26
CA ALA A 21 40.70 -11.68 15.38
C ALA A 21 39.39 -10.95 15.17
N GLN A 22 38.30 -11.68 15.11
CA GLN A 22 36.95 -11.10 15.10
C GLN A 22 36.78 -10.32 16.40
N SER A 23 36.71 -9.01 16.29
CA SER A 23 36.31 -8.16 17.41
C SER A 23 34.95 -8.60 17.92
N PRO A 24 34.74 -8.61 19.27
CA PRO A 24 33.41 -8.87 19.81
C PRO A 24 32.41 -7.88 19.22
N ARG A 25 31.29 -8.39 18.74
CA ARG A 25 30.14 -7.55 18.30
C ARG A 25 29.80 -6.65 19.47
N GLU A 26 30.08 -5.37 19.37
CA GLU A 26 29.60 -4.38 20.33
C GLU A 26 28.06 -4.52 20.42
N ALA A 27 27.58 -4.64 21.64
CA ALA A 27 26.17 -4.65 21.94
C ALA A 27 25.55 -3.38 21.40
N LYS A 28 24.47 -3.53 20.64
CA LYS A 28 23.64 -2.43 20.12
C LYS A 28 23.41 -1.41 21.24
N PRO A 29 23.63 -0.09 20.99
CA PRO A 29 23.29 0.91 22.00
C PRO A 29 21.79 0.81 22.31
N ALA A 30 21.47 0.63 23.57
CA ALA A 30 20.11 0.56 24.06
C ALA A 30 19.39 1.91 23.86
N ALA A 31 18.14 1.84 23.46
CA ALA A 31 16.99 2.74 23.71
C ALA A 31 17.16 4.29 23.79
N ALA A 32 18.35 4.87 23.81
CA ALA A 32 18.56 6.31 24.00
C ALA A 32 18.25 7.20 22.77
N GLY A 33 17.74 6.65 21.68
CA GLY A 33 17.50 7.37 20.43
C GLY A 33 16.04 7.49 19.97
N ARG A 34 15.07 6.95 20.71
CA ARG A 34 13.69 6.81 20.22
C ARG A 34 12.74 7.96 20.49
N GLU A 35 12.97 8.76 21.54
CA GLU A 35 12.22 10.02 21.72
C GLU A 35 12.34 10.96 20.52
N ALA A 36 13.31 10.72 19.63
CA ALA A 36 13.54 11.46 18.41
C ALA A 36 12.63 11.06 17.22
N LEU A 37 11.80 10.01 17.33
CA LEU A 37 10.94 9.53 16.24
C LEU A 37 9.51 10.07 16.32
N ALA A 38 9.12 10.64 17.45
CA ALA A 38 7.85 11.35 17.53
C ALA A 38 7.84 12.54 16.56
N ILE A 39 6.75 12.66 15.78
CA ILE A 39 6.54 13.81 14.91
C ILE A 39 5.84 14.90 15.73
N PRO A 40 6.52 16.00 16.14
CA PRO A 40 5.89 17.08 16.86
C PRO A 40 4.77 17.69 16.01
N HIS A 41 3.59 17.84 16.59
CA HIS A 41 2.43 18.35 15.88
C HIS A 41 1.45 19.06 16.81
N GLU A 42 0.64 19.92 16.24
CA GLU A 42 -0.56 20.45 16.86
C GLU A 42 -1.79 19.92 16.12
N LYS A 43 -2.78 19.43 16.84
CA LYS A 43 -4.08 18.98 16.28
C LYS A 43 -5.21 19.82 16.87
N TYR A 44 -6.08 20.35 16.01
CA TYR A 44 -7.30 21.06 16.40
C TYR A 44 -8.43 20.78 15.41
N THR A 45 -9.63 21.23 15.73
CA THR A 45 -10.83 21.06 14.89
C THR A 45 -11.51 22.39 14.67
N LEU A 46 -11.83 22.70 13.40
CA LEU A 46 -12.62 23.89 13.06
C LEU A 46 -14.08 23.71 13.48
N SER A 47 -14.82 24.82 13.58
CA SER A 47 -16.24 24.82 13.94
C SER A 47 -17.13 24.00 12.99
N ASN A 48 -16.71 23.81 11.73
CA ASN A 48 -17.39 22.98 10.73
C ASN A 48 -16.98 21.49 10.78
N GLY A 49 -16.15 21.09 11.73
CA GLY A 49 -15.76 19.70 11.96
C GLY A 49 -14.48 19.25 11.23
N LEU A 50 -13.83 20.10 10.42
CA LEU A 50 -12.56 19.76 9.78
C LEU A 50 -11.47 19.58 10.85
N GLU A 51 -10.86 18.40 10.90
CA GLU A 51 -9.66 18.17 11.71
C GLU A 51 -8.44 18.74 11.00
N VAL A 52 -7.55 19.40 11.73
CA VAL A 52 -6.32 20.00 11.21
C VAL A 52 -5.13 19.53 12.02
N ILE A 53 -4.09 19.10 11.34
CA ILE A 53 -2.82 18.67 11.93
C ILE A 53 -1.70 19.54 11.33
N LEU A 54 -0.97 20.24 12.19
CA LEU A 54 0.17 21.07 11.80
C LEU A 54 1.46 20.51 12.40
N SER A 55 2.50 20.40 11.57
CA SER A 55 3.82 19.98 12.02
C SER A 55 4.91 20.85 11.38
N VAL A 56 5.78 21.44 12.20
CA VAL A 56 6.85 22.34 11.74
C VAL A 56 8.10 21.53 11.40
N ASP A 57 8.57 21.64 10.17
CA ASP A 57 9.88 21.15 9.72
C ASP A 57 10.56 22.19 8.82
N ARG A 58 11.54 22.91 9.38
CA ARG A 58 12.24 24.02 8.71
C ARG A 58 13.55 23.62 8.03
N LYS A 59 13.73 22.31 7.76
CA LYS A 59 14.98 21.85 7.11
C LYS A 59 15.08 22.31 5.65
N LEU A 60 13.97 22.43 4.98
CA LEU A 60 13.86 22.94 3.61
C LEU A 60 12.70 23.94 3.53
N PRO A 61 12.76 24.95 2.63
CA PRO A 61 11.70 25.95 2.45
C PRO A 61 10.52 25.37 1.62
N ILE A 62 9.97 24.24 2.04
CA ILE A 62 8.85 23.54 1.39
C ILE A 62 7.79 23.17 2.41
N VAL A 63 6.58 22.98 1.95
CA VAL A 63 5.44 22.55 2.76
C VAL A 63 4.60 21.51 2.02
N ALA A 64 4.28 20.42 2.70
CA ALA A 64 3.32 19.43 2.24
C ALA A 64 1.93 19.77 2.75
N VAL A 65 0.95 19.71 1.88
CA VAL A 65 -0.48 19.79 2.18
C VAL A 65 -1.10 18.45 1.78
N ASN A 66 -1.77 17.78 2.72
CA ASN A 66 -2.41 16.48 2.49
C ASN A 66 -3.81 16.49 3.09
N VAL A 67 -4.83 16.28 2.26
CA VAL A 67 -6.23 16.20 2.67
C VAL A 67 -6.69 14.76 2.56
N TRP A 68 -7.14 14.17 3.66
CA TRP A 68 -7.79 12.87 3.69
C TRP A 68 -9.29 13.04 3.87
N TYR A 69 -10.05 12.46 2.94
CA TYR A 69 -11.47 12.20 3.09
C TYR A 69 -11.64 10.78 3.63
N HIS A 70 -12.34 10.63 4.75
CA HIS A 70 -12.56 9.34 5.42
C HIS A 70 -13.62 8.52 4.69
N VAL A 71 -13.40 8.31 3.40
CA VAL A 71 -14.25 7.55 2.49
C VAL A 71 -13.40 6.86 1.44
N GLY A 72 -13.66 5.59 1.22
CA GLY A 72 -13.06 4.76 0.18
C GLY A 72 -14.06 3.71 -0.29
N ALA A 73 -13.61 2.69 -1.02
CA ALA A 73 -14.49 1.67 -1.59
C ALA A 73 -15.34 0.91 -0.53
N TYR A 74 -14.89 0.84 0.72
CA TYR A 74 -15.65 0.26 1.84
C TYR A 74 -16.99 0.95 2.10
N HIS A 75 -17.12 2.21 1.72
CA HIS A 75 -18.29 3.05 2.00
C HIS A 75 -19.31 3.07 0.85
N GLU A 76 -19.00 2.36 -0.24
CA GLU A 76 -19.85 2.32 -1.43
C GLU A 76 -21.06 1.42 -1.22
N GLN A 77 -22.15 1.76 -1.91
CA GLN A 77 -23.36 0.94 -1.87
C GLN A 77 -23.29 -0.17 -2.92
N PRO A 78 -23.92 -1.33 -2.69
CA PRO A 78 -24.07 -2.36 -3.70
C PRO A 78 -24.65 -1.79 -5.01
N GLY A 79 -24.01 -2.10 -6.16
CA GLY A 79 -24.39 -1.56 -7.47
C GLY A 79 -23.86 -0.12 -7.73
N ARG A 80 -22.97 0.38 -6.88
CA ARG A 80 -22.33 1.69 -6.98
C ARG A 80 -20.82 1.58 -6.68
N THR A 81 -20.18 0.49 -7.13
CA THR A 81 -18.75 0.27 -6.91
C THR A 81 -17.90 1.15 -7.83
N GLY A 82 -16.74 1.59 -7.32
CA GLY A 82 -15.81 2.47 -8.03
C GLY A 82 -16.09 3.96 -7.87
N PHE A 83 -17.08 4.37 -7.05
CA PHE A 83 -17.43 5.77 -6.87
C PHE A 83 -16.34 6.56 -6.14
N ALA A 84 -15.71 5.99 -5.12
CA ALA A 84 -14.63 6.66 -4.41
C ALA A 84 -13.44 6.94 -5.34
N HIS A 85 -13.08 6.00 -6.20
CA HIS A 85 -12.01 6.17 -7.19
C HIS A 85 -12.41 7.12 -8.33
N LEU A 86 -13.64 7.02 -8.84
CA LEU A 86 -14.15 7.99 -9.81
C LEU A 86 -14.12 9.41 -9.26
N PHE A 87 -14.41 9.58 -7.95
CA PHE A 87 -14.30 10.89 -7.29
C PHE A 87 -12.87 11.38 -7.18
N GLU A 88 -11.90 10.49 -6.96
CA GLU A 88 -10.48 10.88 -7.01
C GLU A 88 -10.19 11.61 -8.32
N HIS A 89 -10.62 11.07 -9.46
CA HIS A 89 -10.47 11.71 -10.78
C HIS A 89 -11.28 13.01 -10.91
N MET A 90 -12.54 12.99 -10.47
CA MET A 90 -13.42 14.15 -10.59
C MET A 90 -12.89 15.38 -9.82
N MET A 91 -12.15 15.19 -8.73
CA MET A 91 -11.60 16.26 -7.92
C MET A 91 -10.49 17.07 -8.64
N PHE A 92 -10.02 16.60 -9.76
CA PHE A 92 -9.06 17.32 -10.62
C PHE A 92 -9.73 18.03 -11.81
N GLN A 93 -11.03 17.87 -12.01
CA GLN A 93 -11.78 18.38 -13.16
C GLN A 93 -12.34 19.81 -12.94
N GLY A 94 -11.62 20.61 -12.14
CA GLY A 94 -12.03 21.98 -11.83
C GLY A 94 -13.08 22.09 -10.74
N SER A 95 -13.32 23.30 -10.32
CA SER A 95 -14.29 23.72 -9.31
C SER A 95 -14.83 25.10 -9.69
N LYS A 96 -15.67 25.71 -8.87
CA LYS A 96 -16.32 26.98 -9.20
C LYS A 96 -15.34 28.08 -9.65
N HIS A 97 -14.19 28.18 -9.00
CA HIS A 97 -13.21 29.26 -9.24
C HIS A 97 -11.93 28.75 -9.93
N VAL A 98 -11.81 27.45 -10.16
CA VAL A 98 -10.67 26.81 -10.79
C VAL A 98 -11.14 26.06 -12.03
N ALA A 99 -10.66 26.44 -13.21
CA ALA A 99 -11.03 25.79 -14.45
C ALA A 99 -10.46 24.35 -14.54
N ASP A 100 -10.94 23.56 -15.52
CA ASP A 100 -10.48 22.21 -15.75
C ASP A 100 -8.97 22.19 -16.01
N ASP A 101 -8.28 21.16 -15.46
CA ASP A 101 -6.82 20.95 -15.58
C ASP A 101 -5.94 22.07 -14.97
N VAL A 102 -6.54 23.13 -14.43
CA VAL A 102 -5.79 24.26 -13.85
C VAL A 102 -5.23 23.90 -12.48
N HIS A 103 -5.89 23.05 -11.70
CA HIS A 103 -5.43 22.69 -10.35
C HIS A 103 -3.97 22.15 -10.36
N ILE A 104 -3.70 21.14 -11.15
CA ILE A 104 -2.38 20.51 -11.25
C ILE A 104 -1.40 21.48 -11.93
N SER A 105 -1.77 22.02 -13.09
CA SER A 105 -0.87 22.89 -13.86
C SER A 105 -0.45 24.15 -13.11
N MET A 106 -1.33 24.72 -12.29
CA MET A 106 -0.99 25.87 -11.41
C MET A 106 0.04 25.48 -10.36
N LEU A 107 -0.16 24.34 -9.69
CA LEU A 107 0.79 23.87 -8.68
C LEU A 107 2.16 23.54 -9.28
N GLU A 108 2.20 22.90 -10.45
CA GLU A 108 3.44 22.63 -11.19
C GLU A 108 4.19 23.93 -11.55
N GLN A 109 3.49 24.94 -12.07
CA GLN A 109 4.07 26.25 -12.40
C GLN A 109 4.65 26.97 -11.18
N LEU A 110 4.10 26.70 -9.98
CA LEU A 110 4.57 27.25 -8.71
C LEU A 110 5.69 26.41 -8.07
N GLY A 111 6.18 25.39 -8.75
CA GLY A 111 7.24 24.51 -8.25
C GLY A 111 6.74 23.38 -7.35
N GLY A 112 5.47 23.01 -7.46
CA GLY A 112 4.89 21.89 -6.74
C GLY A 112 5.43 20.54 -7.21
N THR A 113 5.57 19.64 -6.26
CA THR A 113 5.99 18.22 -6.46
C THR A 113 5.08 17.29 -5.67
N ASP A 114 5.21 15.99 -5.89
CA ASP A 114 4.38 14.96 -5.22
C ASP A 114 2.87 15.18 -5.40
N LEU A 115 2.48 15.76 -6.55
CA LEU A 115 1.07 16.07 -6.85
C LEU A 115 0.33 14.78 -7.18
N ASN A 116 -0.63 14.35 -6.34
CA ASN A 116 -1.41 13.14 -6.62
C ASN A 116 -2.71 13.07 -5.81
N GLY A 117 -3.59 12.17 -6.24
CA GLY A 117 -4.68 11.60 -5.46
C GLY A 117 -4.52 10.09 -5.35
N THR A 118 -5.05 9.48 -4.31
CA THR A 118 -5.13 8.02 -4.18
C THR A 118 -6.39 7.58 -3.46
N THR A 119 -6.93 6.43 -3.87
CA THR A 119 -8.08 5.79 -3.22
C THR A 119 -7.72 4.41 -2.72
N SER A 120 -8.19 4.08 -1.52
CA SER A 120 -8.15 2.74 -0.95
C SER A 120 -9.55 2.27 -0.55
N PHE A 121 -9.64 1.15 0.14
CA PHE A 121 -10.91 0.75 0.74
C PHE A 121 -11.37 1.71 1.84
N ASP A 122 -10.45 2.32 2.57
CA ASP A 122 -10.74 3.03 3.81
C ASP A 122 -10.74 4.56 3.66
N ARG A 123 -10.04 5.11 2.64
CA ARG A 123 -9.85 6.55 2.48
C ARG A 123 -9.59 6.95 1.03
N THR A 124 -9.83 8.23 0.72
CA THR A 124 -9.38 8.93 -0.49
C THR A 124 -8.60 10.16 -0.07
N ASN A 125 -7.43 10.40 -0.64
CA ASN A 125 -6.61 11.55 -0.28
C ASN A 125 -6.04 12.28 -1.48
N TYR A 126 -5.70 13.54 -1.25
CA TYR A 126 -5.05 14.41 -2.21
C TYR A 126 -3.89 15.11 -1.53
N PHE A 127 -2.75 15.16 -2.19
CA PHE A 127 -1.55 15.72 -1.58
C PHE A 127 -0.64 16.37 -2.61
N GLN A 128 0.10 17.35 -2.14
CA GLN A 128 1.12 18.09 -2.87
C GLN A 128 2.18 18.62 -1.91
N THR A 129 3.38 18.81 -2.44
CA THR A 129 4.48 19.51 -1.78
C THR A 129 4.80 20.75 -2.59
N VAL A 130 4.78 21.93 -1.97
CA VAL A 130 5.02 23.21 -2.64
C VAL A 130 6.11 24.02 -1.91
N PRO A 131 6.76 24.99 -2.55
CA PRO A 131 7.55 25.99 -1.83
C PRO A 131 6.73 26.68 -0.73
N SER A 132 7.31 26.94 0.44
CA SER A 132 6.55 27.42 1.61
C SER A 132 5.83 28.75 1.39
N ASN A 133 6.34 29.61 0.49
CA ASN A 133 5.67 30.84 0.08
C ASN A 133 4.42 30.62 -0.79
N GLN A 134 4.15 29.37 -1.22
CA GLN A 134 2.97 29.01 -2.01
C GLN A 134 1.90 28.26 -1.19
N LEU A 135 2.09 28.16 0.13
CA LEU A 135 1.13 27.49 1.01
C LEU A 135 -0.29 28.05 0.84
N GLU A 136 -0.44 29.36 0.76
CA GLU A 136 -1.76 30.00 0.62
C GLU A 136 -2.47 29.54 -0.67
N THR A 137 -1.76 29.47 -1.79
CA THR A 137 -2.31 28.97 -3.06
C THR A 137 -2.75 27.51 -2.95
N ALA A 138 -1.93 26.65 -2.34
CA ALA A 138 -2.27 25.25 -2.14
C ALA A 138 -3.53 25.09 -1.26
N LEU A 139 -3.65 25.85 -0.17
CA LEU A 139 -4.83 25.82 0.70
C LEU A 139 -6.08 26.35 0.00
N TRP A 140 -5.95 27.39 -0.81
CA TRP A 140 -7.06 27.88 -1.63
C TRP A 140 -7.58 26.82 -2.59
N LEU A 141 -6.70 26.17 -3.36
CA LEU A 141 -7.05 25.12 -4.30
C LEU A 141 -7.77 23.95 -3.61
N GLU A 142 -7.23 23.49 -2.47
CA GLU A 142 -7.85 22.41 -1.69
C GLU A 142 -9.24 22.78 -1.15
N SER A 143 -9.37 24.00 -0.63
CA SER A 143 -10.66 24.47 -0.11
C SER A 143 -11.69 24.68 -1.22
N ASP A 144 -11.27 25.13 -2.40
CA ASP A 144 -12.17 25.37 -3.53
C ASP A 144 -12.75 24.05 -4.05
N ARG A 145 -11.93 23.02 -4.25
CA ARG A 145 -12.47 21.71 -4.63
C ARG A 145 -13.29 21.05 -3.52
N MET A 146 -12.96 21.24 -2.24
CA MET A 146 -13.77 20.71 -1.13
C MET A 146 -15.14 21.37 -1.07
N GLY A 147 -15.23 22.68 -1.25
CA GLY A 147 -16.47 23.44 -1.07
C GLY A 147 -17.30 23.60 -2.34
N PHE A 148 -16.66 23.66 -3.52
CA PHE A 148 -17.29 24.18 -4.73
C PHE A 148 -17.11 23.28 -5.97
N LEU A 149 -16.73 22.01 -5.81
CA LEU A 149 -16.62 21.05 -6.91
C LEU A 149 -17.94 20.90 -7.67
N LEU A 150 -19.06 20.78 -6.94
CA LEU A 150 -20.37 20.51 -7.53
C LEU A 150 -20.87 21.63 -8.46
N ASP A 151 -20.38 22.86 -8.28
CA ASP A 151 -20.75 24.01 -9.13
C ASP A 151 -20.17 23.87 -10.54
N ALA A 152 -19.04 23.16 -10.69
CA ALA A 152 -18.40 22.90 -11.96
C ALA A 152 -18.64 21.48 -12.53
N LEU A 153 -19.35 20.63 -11.78
CA LEU A 153 -19.58 19.23 -12.15
C LEU A 153 -20.67 19.13 -13.22
N THR A 154 -20.30 18.63 -14.41
CA THR A 154 -21.21 18.42 -15.56
C THR A 154 -21.29 16.95 -15.95
N LEU A 155 -22.33 16.58 -16.70
CA LEU A 155 -22.46 15.22 -17.24
C LEU A 155 -21.33 14.88 -18.23
N GLU A 156 -20.82 15.87 -18.96
CA GLU A 156 -19.70 15.69 -19.89
C GLU A 156 -18.42 15.31 -19.14
N LYS A 157 -18.07 16.02 -18.07
CA LYS A 157 -16.93 15.71 -17.21
C LYS A 157 -17.07 14.31 -16.58
N LEU A 158 -18.24 13.98 -16.06
CA LEU A 158 -18.53 12.66 -15.52
C LEU A 158 -18.31 11.58 -16.58
N ASN A 159 -18.84 11.76 -17.80
CA ASN A 159 -18.68 10.79 -18.88
C ASN A 159 -17.21 10.63 -19.28
N THR A 160 -16.47 11.72 -19.38
CA THR A 160 -15.04 11.69 -19.69
C THR A 160 -14.26 10.90 -18.66
N GLN A 161 -14.42 11.20 -17.36
CA GLN A 161 -13.69 10.51 -16.30
C GLN A 161 -14.16 9.07 -16.11
N ARG A 162 -15.43 8.77 -16.34
CA ARG A 162 -15.93 7.39 -16.40
C ARG A 162 -15.17 6.55 -17.42
N GLU A 163 -14.96 7.05 -18.63
CA GLU A 163 -14.22 6.32 -19.66
C GLU A 163 -12.75 6.17 -19.30
N VAL A 164 -12.12 7.17 -18.65
CA VAL A 164 -10.76 7.05 -18.12
C VAL A 164 -10.67 5.90 -17.11
N VAL A 165 -11.51 5.90 -16.08
CA VAL A 165 -11.53 4.86 -15.04
C VAL A 165 -11.84 3.47 -15.64
N LYS A 166 -12.75 3.38 -16.61
CA LYS A 166 -13.03 2.13 -17.32
C LYS A 166 -11.82 1.62 -18.13
N ASN A 167 -11.04 2.52 -18.72
CA ASN A 167 -9.81 2.15 -19.43
C ASN A 167 -8.73 1.67 -18.45
N GLU A 168 -8.55 2.36 -17.32
CA GLU A 168 -7.65 1.92 -16.26
C GLU A 168 -8.04 0.53 -15.73
N ARG A 169 -9.34 0.27 -15.54
CA ARG A 169 -9.80 -1.07 -15.15
C ARG A 169 -9.46 -2.11 -16.21
N ARG A 170 -9.69 -1.80 -17.49
CA ARG A 170 -9.34 -2.73 -18.59
C ARG A 170 -7.85 -3.03 -18.58
N GLU A 171 -6.99 -2.02 -18.44
CA GLU A 171 -5.55 -2.16 -18.40
C GLU A 171 -5.05 -2.86 -17.12
N GLY A 172 -5.55 -2.47 -15.95
CA GLY A 172 -5.10 -2.98 -14.64
C GLY A 172 -5.69 -4.33 -14.25
N THR A 173 -6.86 -4.70 -14.81
CA THR A 173 -7.57 -5.93 -14.41
C THR A 173 -7.82 -6.86 -15.60
N GLU A 174 -8.48 -6.40 -16.67
CA GLU A 174 -8.98 -7.29 -17.70
C GLU A 174 -7.89 -7.76 -18.66
N THR A 175 -6.94 -6.88 -18.99
CA THR A 175 -5.80 -7.20 -19.85
C THR A 175 -4.48 -7.36 -19.10
N ALA A 176 -4.49 -7.16 -17.78
CA ALA A 176 -3.33 -7.40 -16.93
C ALA A 176 -3.11 -8.90 -16.67
N PRO A 177 -1.86 -9.37 -16.63
CA PRO A 177 -1.54 -10.74 -16.23
C PRO A 177 -2.16 -11.08 -14.87
N TYR A 178 -2.97 -12.13 -14.83
CA TYR A 178 -3.69 -12.63 -13.64
C TYR A 178 -4.72 -11.65 -13.02
N GLY A 179 -5.08 -10.54 -13.66
CA GLY A 179 -5.97 -9.53 -13.09
C GLY A 179 -7.32 -10.11 -12.69
N ILE A 180 -8.05 -10.71 -13.65
CA ILE A 180 -9.34 -11.36 -13.41
C ILE A 180 -9.23 -12.53 -12.40
N ALA A 181 -8.12 -13.27 -12.44
CA ALA A 181 -7.90 -14.36 -11.51
C ALA A 181 -7.79 -13.86 -10.05
N ARG A 182 -7.05 -12.76 -9.85
CA ARG A 182 -6.90 -12.13 -8.53
C ARG A 182 -8.20 -11.52 -8.03
N GLU A 183 -8.98 -10.88 -8.91
CA GLU A 183 -10.30 -10.36 -8.56
C GLU A 183 -11.22 -11.49 -8.05
N LYS A 184 -11.25 -12.64 -8.72
CA LYS A 184 -12.02 -13.81 -8.25
C LYS A 184 -11.56 -14.32 -6.88
N ALA A 185 -10.25 -14.34 -6.63
CA ALA A 185 -9.71 -14.75 -5.35
C ALA A 185 -10.08 -13.76 -4.23
N TRP A 186 -10.03 -12.47 -4.53
CA TRP A 186 -10.45 -11.40 -3.63
C TRP A 186 -11.94 -11.49 -3.28
N GLN A 187 -12.80 -11.70 -4.26
CA GLN A 187 -14.25 -11.88 -4.08
C GLN A 187 -14.58 -13.13 -3.25
N ALA A 188 -13.74 -14.16 -3.34
CA ALA A 188 -13.91 -15.37 -2.52
C ALA A 188 -13.48 -15.15 -1.05
N LEU A 189 -12.51 -14.26 -0.80
CA LEU A 189 -12.16 -13.82 0.56
C LEU A 189 -13.28 -12.99 1.18
N PHE A 190 -13.87 -12.09 0.40
CA PHE A 190 -14.91 -11.16 0.83
C PHE A 190 -16.20 -11.38 0.03
N PRO A 191 -16.99 -12.43 0.33
CA PRO A 191 -18.25 -12.68 -0.36
C PRO A 191 -19.28 -11.59 -0.07
N LEU A 192 -20.22 -11.38 -1.01
CA LEU A 192 -21.35 -10.47 -0.77
C LEU A 192 -22.11 -10.86 0.50
N PRO A 193 -22.58 -9.93 1.31
CA PRO A 193 -22.62 -8.47 1.07
C PRO A 193 -21.44 -7.69 1.68
N HIS A 194 -20.27 -8.29 1.88
CA HIS A 194 -19.14 -7.59 2.49
C HIS A 194 -18.68 -6.41 1.61
N PRO A 195 -18.45 -5.20 2.15
CA PRO A 195 -18.06 -4.02 1.35
C PRO A 195 -16.74 -4.18 0.58
N TYR A 196 -15.82 -5.01 1.07
CA TYR A 196 -14.58 -5.32 0.34
C TYR A 196 -14.77 -6.31 -0.82
N HIS A 197 -16.02 -6.73 -1.13
CA HIS A 197 -16.26 -7.65 -2.24
C HIS A 197 -15.82 -7.09 -3.60
N GLY A 198 -16.07 -5.79 -3.84
CA GLY A 198 -15.62 -5.07 -5.03
C GLY A 198 -14.14 -4.72 -4.98
N ASP A 199 -13.57 -4.41 -6.12
CA ASP A 199 -12.28 -3.76 -6.22
C ASP A 199 -12.47 -2.23 -6.05
N VAL A 200 -11.42 -1.54 -5.63
CA VAL A 200 -11.41 -0.07 -5.47
C VAL A 200 -11.76 0.63 -6.78
N ILE A 201 -11.32 0.09 -7.92
CA ILE A 201 -11.64 0.64 -9.25
C ILE A 201 -13.10 0.45 -9.65
N GLY A 202 -13.83 -0.43 -8.97
CA GLY A 202 -15.23 -0.74 -9.26
C GLY A 202 -15.46 -1.63 -10.47
N SER A 203 -16.73 -1.97 -10.73
CA SER A 203 -17.14 -2.77 -11.89
C SER A 203 -17.50 -1.86 -13.08
N LEU A 204 -17.24 -2.33 -14.32
CA LEU A 204 -17.65 -1.61 -15.53
C LEU A 204 -19.16 -1.36 -15.53
N LYS A 205 -19.95 -2.33 -15.07
CA LYS A 205 -21.40 -2.25 -14.99
C LYS A 205 -21.87 -1.11 -14.06
N ASP A 206 -21.26 -1.00 -12.88
CA ASP A 206 -21.65 0.00 -11.89
C ASP A 206 -21.20 1.41 -12.33
N LEU A 207 -20.02 1.50 -12.94
CA LEU A 207 -19.51 2.74 -13.51
C LEU A 207 -20.42 3.23 -14.66
N ASP A 208 -20.90 2.34 -15.54
CA ASP A 208 -21.83 2.69 -16.62
C ASP A 208 -23.19 3.13 -16.10
N ALA A 209 -23.65 2.54 -14.98
CA ALA A 209 -24.91 2.87 -14.35
C ALA A 209 -24.90 4.17 -13.52
N ALA A 210 -23.71 4.71 -13.24
CA ALA A 210 -23.56 5.92 -12.42
C ALA A 210 -24.22 7.14 -13.06
N THR A 211 -25.15 7.76 -12.37
CA THR A 211 -25.79 9.02 -12.81
C THR A 211 -25.10 10.23 -12.18
N LEU A 212 -25.33 11.42 -12.77
CA LEU A 212 -24.80 12.66 -12.20
C LEU A 212 -25.35 12.92 -10.79
N ASP A 213 -26.60 12.54 -10.53
CA ASP A 213 -27.22 12.71 -9.21
C ASP A 213 -26.64 11.73 -8.16
N ASP A 214 -26.33 10.49 -8.56
CA ASP A 214 -25.63 9.54 -7.70
C ASP A 214 -24.27 10.12 -7.26
N VAL A 215 -23.52 10.65 -8.23
CA VAL A 215 -22.20 11.25 -7.99
C VAL A 215 -22.32 12.48 -7.10
N LYS A 216 -23.26 13.39 -7.35
CA LYS A 216 -23.52 14.55 -6.46
C LYS A 216 -23.96 14.12 -5.08
N GLY A 217 -24.76 13.05 -4.97
CA GLY A 217 -25.19 12.48 -3.69
C GLY A 217 -24.02 11.96 -2.85
N PHE A 218 -23.12 11.20 -3.50
CA PHE A 218 -21.92 10.66 -2.87
C PHE A 218 -21.00 11.78 -2.35
N PHE A 219 -20.76 12.83 -3.16
CA PHE A 219 -19.98 13.99 -2.72
C PHE A 219 -20.57 14.64 -1.47
N ARG A 220 -21.86 15.01 -1.51
CA ARG A 220 -22.53 15.66 -0.38
C ARG A 220 -22.47 14.84 0.90
N GLN A 221 -22.49 13.52 0.78
CA GLN A 221 -22.44 12.61 1.92
C GLN A 221 -21.04 12.51 2.52
N TRP A 222 -20.00 12.42 1.68
CA TRP A 222 -18.67 11.97 2.12
C TRP A 222 -17.59 13.05 2.05
N TYR A 223 -17.69 14.01 1.11
CA TYR A 223 -16.66 15.02 0.85
C TYR A 223 -16.98 16.32 1.59
N ALA A 224 -17.06 16.24 2.91
CA ALA A 224 -17.39 17.37 3.77
C ALA A 224 -16.26 17.64 4.78
N PRO A 225 -16.11 18.89 5.26
CA PRO A 225 -15.12 19.22 6.29
C PRO A 225 -15.18 18.28 7.49
N SER A 226 -16.40 17.96 7.99
CA SER A 226 -16.61 17.07 9.14
C SER A 226 -16.13 15.62 8.94
N ASN A 227 -15.95 15.20 7.69
CA ASN A 227 -15.44 13.86 7.33
C ASN A 227 -14.02 13.90 6.75
N SER A 228 -13.25 14.95 7.05
CA SER A 228 -11.94 15.17 6.47
C SER A 228 -10.91 15.57 7.51
N THR A 229 -9.65 15.28 7.20
CA THR A 229 -8.50 15.79 7.96
C THR A 229 -7.53 16.47 7.00
N LEU A 230 -7.13 17.69 7.33
CA LEU A 230 -6.11 18.48 6.65
C LEU A 230 -4.80 18.40 7.44
N THR A 231 -3.74 17.90 6.84
CA THR A 231 -2.40 17.88 7.45
C THR A 231 -1.45 18.77 6.67
N ILE A 232 -0.73 19.64 7.37
CA ILE A 232 0.24 20.57 6.83
C ILE A 232 1.57 20.36 7.55
N VAL A 233 2.61 19.98 6.79
CA VAL A 233 3.94 19.67 7.34
C VAL A 233 5.01 20.43 6.54
N GLY A 234 5.88 21.16 7.21
CA GLY A 234 6.99 21.84 6.54
C GLY A 234 7.40 23.14 7.20
N ASP A 235 8.02 24.04 6.41
CA ASP A 235 8.45 25.35 6.87
C ASP A 235 7.25 26.30 6.95
N ILE A 236 6.57 26.25 8.10
CA ILE A 236 5.37 27.02 8.38
C ILE A 236 5.52 27.88 9.65
N ASP A 237 4.79 28.99 9.66
CA ASP A 237 4.45 29.74 10.85
C ASP A 237 3.05 29.26 11.30
N VAL A 238 2.96 28.70 12.50
CA VAL A 238 1.75 28.02 12.99
C VAL A 238 0.56 28.97 13.04
N GLU A 239 0.73 30.18 13.57
CA GLU A 239 -0.37 31.13 13.73
C GLU A 239 -0.86 31.70 12.39
N LYS A 240 0.06 32.01 11.49
CA LYS A 240 -0.31 32.41 10.11
C LYS A 240 -1.00 31.28 9.37
N THR A 241 -0.51 30.05 9.53
CA THR A 241 -1.13 28.88 8.92
C THR A 241 -2.55 28.64 9.45
N LYS A 242 -2.77 28.74 10.76
CA LYS A 242 -4.12 28.68 11.35
C LYS A 242 -5.05 29.74 10.78
N ALA A 243 -4.56 30.99 10.63
CA ALA A 243 -5.34 32.08 10.02
C ALA A 243 -5.72 31.79 8.56
N LEU A 244 -4.80 31.22 7.76
CA LEU A 244 -5.08 30.79 6.38
C LEU A 244 -6.08 29.64 6.34
N VAL A 245 -5.91 28.62 7.18
CA VAL A 245 -6.86 27.51 7.29
C VAL A 245 -8.26 28.02 7.67
N GLN A 246 -8.36 28.90 8.66
CA GLN A 246 -9.64 29.52 9.04
C GLN A 246 -10.24 30.35 7.90
N LYS A 247 -9.42 31.09 7.15
CA LYS A 247 -9.84 31.91 6.00
C LYS A 247 -10.50 31.07 4.91
N TYR A 248 -9.83 29.97 4.52
CA TYR A 248 -10.25 29.17 3.37
C TYR A 248 -11.23 28.05 3.73
N PHE A 249 -11.02 27.36 4.81
CA PHE A 249 -11.83 26.19 5.18
C PHE A 249 -12.91 26.51 6.19
N GLY A 250 -12.70 27.52 7.06
CA GLY A 250 -13.67 27.86 8.13
C GLY A 250 -14.99 28.38 7.62
N THR A 251 -15.07 28.85 6.36
CA THR A 251 -16.29 29.32 5.70
C THR A 251 -17.12 28.21 5.06
N LEU A 252 -16.54 27.01 4.91
CA LEU A 252 -17.25 25.88 4.31
C LEU A 252 -18.36 25.38 5.26
N PRO A 253 -19.53 24.97 4.69
CA PRO A 253 -20.67 24.61 5.50
C PRO A 253 -20.38 23.39 6.39
N SER A 254 -20.94 23.40 7.60
CA SER A 254 -20.91 22.23 8.50
C SER A 254 -21.95 21.20 8.04
N THR A 255 -21.55 19.94 8.03
CA THR A 255 -22.42 18.79 7.74
C THR A 255 -22.25 17.73 8.81
N PRO A 256 -23.26 16.92 9.09
CA PRO A 256 -23.11 15.78 10.01
C PRO A 256 -22.04 14.80 9.50
N LYS A 257 -21.20 14.29 10.40
CA LYS A 257 -20.27 13.23 10.05
C LYS A 257 -21.04 11.98 9.61
N PRO A 258 -20.73 11.38 8.47
CA PRO A 258 -21.43 10.19 8.00
C PRO A 258 -21.28 9.02 8.97
N ALA A 259 -22.35 8.22 9.11
CA ALA A 259 -22.28 6.97 9.86
C ALA A 259 -21.46 5.92 9.06
N LEU A 260 -20.54 5.27 9.74
CA LEU A 260 -19.74 4.20 9.12
C LEU A 260 -20.53 2.89 9.11
N PRO A 261 -20.48 2.09 8.02
CA PRO A 261 -21.08 0.76 7.98
C PRO A 261 -20.41 -0.14 9.02
N LYS A 262 -21.22 -0.89 9.77
CA LYS A 262 -20.73 -1.90 10.71
C LYS A 262 -20.85 -3.27 10.04
N VAL A 263 -19.73 -3.87 9.72
CA VAL A 263 -19.68 -5.16 9.05
C VAL A 263 -18.94 -6.17 9.92
N ALA A 264 -19.52 -7.36 10.06
CA ALA A 264 -18.87 -8.44 10.79
C ALA A 264 -17.69 -8.99 9.97
N PRO A 265 -16.57 -9.34 10.62
CA PRO A 265 -15.44 -9.97 9.93
C PRO A 265 -15.85 -11.27 9.24
N VAL A 266 -15.35 -11.48 8.03
CA VAL A 266 -15.52 -12.76 7.32
C VAL A 266 -14.70 -13.84 8.00
N LYS A 267 -15.27 -15.05 8.09
CA LYS A 267 -14.59 -16.26 8.59
C LYS A 267 -14.69 -17.36 7.55
N LEU A 268 -13.57 -17.78 7.02
CA LEU A 268 -13.50 -18.98 6.20
C LEU A 268 -13.49 -20.21 7.11
N THR A 269 -14.33 -21.18 6.83
CA THR A 269 -14.45 -22.45 7.59
C THR A 269 -13.97 -23.67 6.81
N LYS A 270 -13.62 -23.46 5.53
CA LYS A 270 -13.08 -24.49 4.63
C LYS A 270 -12.24 -23.81 3.54
N PRO A 271 -11.30 -24.50 2.92
CA PRO A 271 -10.55 -23.97 1.79
C PRO A 271 -11.47 -23.67 0.61
N VAL A 272 -11.23 -22.54 -0.06
CA VAL A 272 -11.86 -22.18 -1.34
C VAL A 272 -10.81 -22.33 -2.42
N VAL A 273 -11.02 -23.25 -3.37
CA VAL A 273 -10.07 -23.49 -4.46
C VAL A 273 -10.65 -22.94 -5.76
N ILE A 274 -9.90 -22.04 -6.38
CA ILE A 274 -10.24 -21.41 -7.66
C ILE A 274 -9.23 -21.88 -8.71
N ARG A 275 -9.73 -22.48 -9.80
CA ARG A 275 -8.93 -22.80 -10.99
C ARG A 275 -9.35 -21.88 -12.13
N HIS A 276 -8.41 -21.09 -12.60
CA HIS A 276 -8.62 -20.07 -13.64
C HIS A 276 -7.74 -20.37 -14.86
N GLU A 277 -8.38 -20.44 -16.04
CA GLU A 277 -7.67 -20.49 -17.30
C GLU A 277 -7.13 -19.07 -17.62
N GLU A 278 -5.83 -18.91 -17.47
CA GLU A 278 -5.14 -17.64 -17.69
C GLU A 278 -4.81 -17.46 -19.18
N ARG A 279 -5.25 -16.35 -19.77
CA ARG A 279 -5.08 -16.09 -21.21
C ARG A 279 -4.08 -15.00 -21.53
N VAL A 280 -3.72 -14.20 -20.56
CA VAL A 280 -2.79 -13.07 -20.74
C VAL A 280 -1.38 -13.46 -20.34
N ALA A 281 -1.21 -14.02 -19.15
CA ALA A 281 0.11 -14.47 -18.66
C ALA A 281 0.53 -15.80 -19.29
N ARG A 282 1.85 -15.95 -19.53
CA ARG A 282 2.43 -17.16 -20.12
C ARG A 282 2.82 -18.23 -19.09
N LEU A 283 2.91 -17.86 -17.83
CA LEU A 283 3.36 -18.76 -16.75
C LEU A 283 2.22 -18.96 -15.75
N PRO A 284 2.14 -20.14 -15.10
CA PRO A 284 1.19 -20.35 -14.04
C PRO A 284 1.49 -19.51 -12.80
N LEU A 285 0.45 -19.01 -12.15
CA LEU A 285 0.48 -18.36 -10.82
C LEU A 285 -0.26 -19.23 -9.80
N LEU A 286 0.39 -19.52 -8.69
CA LEU A 286 -0.24 -19.94 -7.45
C LEU A 286 -0.38 -18.71 -6.54
N SER A 287 -1.59 -18.45 -6.06
CA SER A 287 -1.82 -17.48 -4.97
C SER A 287 -2.53 -18.18 -3.81
N VAL A 288 -2.02 -18.05 -2.61
CA VAL A 288 -2.65 -18.58 -1.38
C VAL A 288 -2.87 -17.42 -0.42
N GLN A 289 -4.11 -17.26 0.04
CA GLN A 289 -4.52 -16.08 0.77
C GLN A 289 -5.32 -16.44 2.02
N TRP A 290 -5.10 -15.67 3.09
CA TRP A 290 -5.80 -15.83 4.37
C TRP A 290 -6.31 -14.46 4.86
N LEU A 291 -7.44 -14.48 5.54
CA LEU A 291 -7.95 -13.32 6.25
C LEU A 291 -7.20 -13.14 7.56
N THR A 292 -6.81 -11.91 7.85
CA THR A 292 -6.05 -11.55 9.04
C THR A 292 -6.69 -10.38 9.79
N ALA A 293 -6.10 -10.02 10.94
CA ALA A 293 -6.57 -8.92 11.76
C ALA A 293 -6.48 -7.56 11.03
N PRO A 294 -7.29 -6.57 11.40
CA PRO A 294 -7.22 -5.22 10.87
C PRO A 294 -5.85 -4.57 11.05
N TYR A 295 -5.60 -3.51 10.28
CA TYR A 295 -4.36 -2.71 10.40
C TYR A 295 -4.12 -2.24 11.84
N LEU A 296 -2.90 -2.32 12.29
CA LEU A 296 -2.42 -1.98 13.64
C LEU A 296 -2.98 -2.85 14.77
N ALA A 297 -3.84 -3.82 14.49
CA ALA A 297 -4.33 -4.76 15.50
C ALA A 297 -3.29 -5.82 15.86
N GLU A 298 -3.58 -6.60 16.91
CA GLU A 298 -2.73 -7.74 17.31
C GLU A 298 -2.59 -8.74 16.16
N GLY A 299 -1.36 -9.18 15.88
CA GLY A 299 -1.04 -10.09 14.78
C GLY A 299 -0.63 -9.41 13.48
N ASP A 300 -0.97 -8.15 13.24
CA ASP A 300 -0.62 -7.42 12.02
C ASP A 300 0.90 -7.30 11.82
N ALA A 301 1.65 -6.82 12.83
CA ALA A 301 3.11 -6.77 12.77
C ALA A 301 3.76 -8.17 12.67
N VAL A 302 3.14 -9.19 13.27
CA VAL A 302 3.59 -10.59 13.17
C VAL A 302 3.47 -11.08 11.74
N ALA A 303 2.37 -10.73 11.06
CA ALA A 303 2.14 -11.07 9.65
C ALA A 303 3.18 -10.42 8.72
N ASP A 304 3.54 -9.15 8.93
CA ASP A 304 4.58 -8.45 8.17
C ASP A 304 5.96 -9.10 8.34
N VAL A 305 6.32 -9.43 9.59
CA VAL A 305 7.58 -10.14 9.89
C VAL A 305 7.61 -11.50 9.19
N LEU A 306 6.51 -12.26 9.27
CA LEU A 306 6.39 -13.56 8.60
C LEU A 306 6.48 -13.42 7.08
N ALA A 307 5.79 -12.45 6.47
CA ALA A 307 5.87 -12.20 5.03
C ALA A 307 7.32 -11.92 4.58
N THR A 308 8.04 -11.13 5.37
CA THR A 308 9.45 -10.84 5.12
C THR A 308 10.33 -12.10 5.22
N ALA A 309 10.16 -12.90 6.26
CA ALA A 309 10.92 -14.14 6.45
C ALA A 309 10.62 -15.18 5.35
N LEU A 310 9.38 -15.24 4.87
CA LEU A 310 8.97 -16.20 3.83
C LEU A 310 9.47 -15.83 2.44
N ALA A 311 9.39 -14.56 2.02
CA ALA A 311 9.54 -14.23 0.60
C ALA A 311 10.38 -12.96 0.29
N THR A 312 10.90 -12.24 1.28
CA THR A 312 11.64 -11.00 1.01
C THR A 312 13.15 -11.25 0.93
N GLY A 313 13.71 -11.07 -0.27
CA GLY A 313 15.14 -11.23 -0.54
C GLY A 313 15.58 -12.68 -0.71
N LYS A 314 16.84 -12.86 -1.19
CA LYS A 314 17.37 -14.18 -1.58
C LYS A 314 17.55 -15.15 -0.41
N ALA A 315 17.63 -14.64 0.83
CA ALA A 315 17.77 -15.45 2.05
C ALA A 315 16.43 -15.93 2.63
N SER A 316 15.30 -15.49 2.08
CA SER A 316 13.98 -15.88 2.55
C SER A 316 13.65 -17.35 2.21
N ARG A 317 12.82 -17.99 3.03
CA ARG A 317 12.60 -19.45 2.99
C ARG A 317 12.05 -19.94 1.65
N LEU A 318 10.97 -19.30 1.15
CA LEU A 318 10.36 -19.68 -0.12
C LEU A 318 11.25 -19.35 -1.31
N TYR A 319 11.95 -18.21 -1.29
CA TYR A 319 12.87 -17.86 -2.37
C TYR A 319 14.00 -18.88 -2.48
N ARG A 320 14.65 -19.22 -1.36
CA ARG A 320 15.68 -20.25 -1.35
C ARG A 320 15.15 -21.58 -1.89
N ARG A 321 14.06 -22.09 -1.30
CA ARG A 321 13.51 -23.41 -1.64
C ARG A 321 13.01 -23.49 -3.08
N LEU A 322 12.21 -22.51 -3.52
CA LEU A 322 11.50 -22.59 -4.80
C LEU A 322 12.32 -22.03 -5.96
N VAL A 323 13.11 -20.95 -5.74
CA VAL A 323 13.82 -20.27 -6.82
C VAL A 323 15.25 -20.78 -6.96
N LEU A 324 15.99 -20.92 -5.85
CA LEU A 324 17.40 -21.29 -5.88
C LEU A 324 17.61 -22.82 -5.88
N GLU A 325 17.06 -23.53 -4.91
CA GLU A 325 17.33 -24.95 -4.69
C GLU A 325 16.56 -25.85 -5.65
N LYS A 326 15.23 -25.80 -5.64
CA LYS A 326 14.37 -26.65 -6.47
C LYS A 326 14.10 -26.13 -7.86
N GLN A 327 14.36 -24.86 -8.12
CA GLN A 327 14.16 -24.20 -9.40
C GLN A 327 12.75 -24.37 -9.99
N LEU A 328 11.74 -24.37 -9.13
CA LEU A 328 10.33 -24.55 -9.49
C LEU A 328 9.63 -23.22 -9.80
N ALA A 329 10.10 -22.11 -9.22
CA ALA A 329 9.51 -20.80 -9.37
C ALA A 329 10.42 -19.80 -10.07
N GLN A 330 9.83 -18.89 -10.84
CA GLN A 330 10.49 -17.71 -11.37
C GLN A 330 10.56 -16.62 -10.29
N SER A 331 9.50 -16.45 -9.54
CA SER A 331 9.41 -15.47 -8.47
C SER A 331 8.48 -15.93 -7.35
N VAL A 332 8.74 -15.40 -6.16
CA VAL A 332 7.88 -15.56 -4.99
C VAL A 332 7.70 -14.21 -4.31
N SER A 333 6.53 -13.97 -3.77
CA SER A 333 6.24 -12.81 -2.91
C SER A 333 5.30 -13.21 -1.79
N ALA A 334 5.42 -12.51 -0.66
CA ALA A 334 4.49 -12.57 0.44
C ALA A 334 4.23 -11.15 0.94
N SER A 335 3.01 -10.88 1.35
CA SER A 335 2.61 -9.57 1.88
C SER A 335 1.47 -9.70 2.87
N GLN A 336 1.49 -8.86 3.89
CA GLN A 336 0.34 -8.50 4.69
C GLN A 336 -0.28 -7.25 4.05
N GLN A 337 -1.51 -7.35 3.59
CA GLN A 337 -2.30 -6.25 3.04
C GLN A 337 -3.21 -5.72 4.14
N SER A 338 -2.69 -4.78 4.93
CA SER A 338 -3.39 -4.26 6.11
C SER A 338 -4.46 -3.24 5.70
N GLN A 339 -5.68 -3.42 6.24
CA GLN A 339 -6.85 -2.60 5.96
C GLN A 339 -7.68 -2.39 7.24
N GLY A 340 -8.54 -1.38 7.22
CA GLY A 340 -9.28 -0.93 8.43
C GLY A 340 -10.27 -1.94 8.98
N ALA A 341 -11.00 -2.69 8.13
CA ALA A 341 -12.00 -3.64 8.60
C ALA A 341 -11.44 -5.06 8.78
N GLN A 342 -10.68 -5.56 7.83
CA GLN A 342 -10.06 -6.88 7.85
C GLN A 342 -8.96 -6.94 6.79
N SER A 343 -7.82 -7.52 7.15
CA SER A 343 -6.62 -7.59 6.30
C SER A 343 -6.48 -8.94 5.59
N VAL A 344 -5.53 -9.02 4.66
CA VAL A 344 -5.25 -10.23 3.88
C VAL A 344 -3.76 -10.54 3.89
N PHE A 345 -3.38 -11.72 4.33
CA PHE A 345 -2.05 -12.27 4.12
C PHE A 345 -2.01 -13.06 2.81
N SER A 346 -1.07 -12.75 1.92
CA SER A 346 -0.98 -13.34 0.59
C SER A 346 0.41 -13.95 0.34
N LEU A 347 0.43 -15.15 -0.26
CA LEU A 347 1.61 -15.75 -0.87
C LEU A 347 1.36 -15.92 -2.36
N ASN A 348 2.27 -15.42 -3.19
CA ASN A 348 2.18 -15.52 -4.64
C ASN A 348 3.45 -16.16 -5.19
N VAL A 349 3.30 -17.16 -6.04
CA VAL A 349 4.40 -17.90 -6.67
C VAL A 349 4.15 -18.03 -8.16
N VAL A 350 5.02 -17.44 -8.97
CA VAL A 350 4.99 -17.62 -10.42
C VAL A 350 5.87 -18.81 -10.77
N ALA A 351 5.29 -19.81 -11.44
CA ALA A 351 5.95 -21.06 -11.82
C ALA A 351 7.05 -20.82 -12.88
N ARG A 352 8.03 -21.72 -12.96
CA ARG A 352 8.83 -21.89 -14.16
C ARG A 352 8.06 -22.69 -15.23
N PRO A 353 8.46 -22.59 -16.52
CA PRO A 353 7.83 -23.39 -17.58
C PRO A 353 7.80 -24.88 -17.23
N GLY A 354 6.65 -25.53 -17.44
CA GLY A 354 6.45 -26.95 -17.16
C GLY A 354 6.17 -27.31 -15.70
N VAL A 355 6.18 -26.35 -14.78
CA VAL A 355 5.86 -26.56 -13.36
C VAL A 355 4.38 -26.25 -13.11
N THR A 356 3.68 -27.16 -12.44
CA THR A 356 2.26 -26.99 -12.10
C THR A 356 2.08 -26.22 -10.79
N THR A 357 0.97 -25.52 -10.66
CA THR A 357 0.59 -24.81 -9.43
C THR A 357 0.33 -25.78 -8.26
N ASP A 358 -0.09 -27.03 -8.53
CA ASP A 358 -0.25 -28.05 -7.48
C ASP A 358 1.11 -28.46 -6.89
N THR A 359 2.16 -28.55 -7.73
CA THR A 359 3.54 -28.79 -7.26
C THR A 359 4.01 -27.65 -6.38
N LEU A 360 3.74 -26.40 -6.77
CA LEU A 360 4.09 -25.22 -5.97
C LEU A 360 3.36 -25.20 -4.64
N LEU A 361 2.06 -25.50 -4.62
CA LEU A 361 1.25 -25.53 -3.39
C LEU A 361 1.82 -26.52 -2.38
N LYS A 362 2.20 -27.72 -2.81
CA LYS A 362 2.82 -28.73 -1.94
C LYS A 362 4.10 -28.21 -1.28
N GLU A 363 4.92 -27.47 -2.02
CA GLU A 363 6.17 -26.93 -1.48
C GLU A 363 5.93 -25.73 -0.57
N VAL A 364 4.96 -24.87 -0.88
CA VAL A 364 4.53 -23.75 -0.02
C VAL A 364 3.99 -24.30 1.30
N ASP A 365 3.13 -25.31 1.25
CA ASP A 365 2.57 -25.95 2.45
C ASP A 365 3.68 -26.58 3.31
N ALA A 366 4.66 -27.24 2.70
CA ALA A 366 5.79 -27.81 3.43
C ALA A 366 6.60 -26.73 4.19
N VAL A 367 6.83 -25.55 3.60
CA VAL A 367 7.50 -24.43 4.29
C VAL A 367 6.64 -23.85 5.40
N LEU A 368 5.33 -23.69 5.18
CA LEU A 368 4.42 -23.24 6.23
C LEU A 368 4.33 -24.24 7.39
N ASP A 369 4.36 -25.54 7.11
CA ASP A 369 4.40 -26.59 8.13
C ASP A 369 5.69 -26.56 8.96
N GLU A 370 6.83 -26.22 8.35
CA GLU A 370 8.07 -25.98 9.08
C GLU A 370 7.91 -24.78 10.04
N VAL A 371 7.32 -23.68 9.58
CA VAL A 371 7.08 -22.50 10.44
C VAL A 371 6.07 -22.83 11.55
N ARG A 372 5.01 -23.58 11.27
CA ARG A 372 4.04 -24.03 12.30
C ARG A 372 4.68 -24.90 13.39
N ARG A 373 5.70 -25.68 13.03
CA ARG A 373 6.41 -26.54 14.02
C ARG A 373 7.52 -25.80 14.75
N GLN A 374 8.31 -24.99 14.06
CA GLN A 374 9.58 -24.49 14.57
C GLN A 374 9.59 -22.95 14.71
N GLY A 375 8.63 -22.23 14.12
CA GLY A 375 8.68 -20.76 14.03
C GLY A 375 9.70 -20.28 12.98
N VAL A 376 10.07 -19.01 13.13
CA VAL A 376 11.17 -18.37 12.38
C VAL A 376 12.37 -18.18 13.34
N THR A 377 13.56 -17.91 12.80
CA THR A 377 14.73 -17.68 13.65
C THR A 377 14.78 -16.23 14.14
N PRO A 378 15.50 -15.96 15.26
CA PRO A 378 15.73 -14.59 15.70
C PRO A 378 16.33 -13.69 14.63
N GLU A 379 17.26 -14.21 13.81
CA GLU A 379 17.90 -13.47 12.72
C GLU A 379 16.92 -13.13 11.59
N GLU A 380 15.93 -13.99 11.34
CA GLU A 380 14.84 -13.69 10.38
C GLU A 380 13.97 -12.53 10.89
N ILE A 381 13.67 -12.51 12.19
CA ILE A 381 12.93 -11.41 12.82
C ILE A 381 13.74 -10.12 12.78
N ASP A 382 15.02 -10.16 13.16
CA ASP A 382 15.89 -8.98 13.17
C ASP A 382 16.04 -8.36 11.78
N ARG A 383 16.14 -9.18 10.74
CA ARG A 383 16.13 -8.68 9.36
C ARG A 383 14.82 -8.00 8.97
N ALA A 384 13.69 -8.57 9.39
CA ALA A 384 12.37 -7.99 9.12
C ALA A 384 12.18 -6.66 9.84
N ARG A 385 12.54 -6.60 11.12
CA ARG A 385 12.53 -5.36 11.93
C ARG A 385 13.40 -4.28 11.30
N THR A 386 14.67 -4.60 11.03
CA THR A 386 15.60 -3.65 10.42
C THR A 386 15.06 -3.09 9.12
N ARG A 387 14.42 -3.92 8.31
CA ARG A 387 13.79 -3.48 7.05
C ARG A 387 12.61 -2.54 7.30
N TYR A 388 11.78 -2.85 8.30
CA TYR A 388 10.64 -2.01 8.67
C TYR A 388 11.11 -0.67 9.21
N ASP A 389 12.02 -0.68 10.19
CA ASP A 389 12.64 0.52 10.78
C ASP A 389 13.26 1.41 9.70
N THR A 390 14.04 0.81 8.78
CA THR A 390 14.68 1.54 7.68
C THR A 390 13.65 2.21 6.77
N ARG A 391 12.56 1.52 6.44
CA ARG A 391 11.50 2.08 5.59
C ARG A 391 10.80 3.24 6.29
N MET A 392 10.45 3.07 7.56
CA MET A 392 9.80 4.10 8.37
C MET A 392 10.70 5.34 8.48
N LEU A 393 11.96 5.16 8.86
CA LEU A 393 12.93 6.25 8.99
C LEU A 393 13.18 6.98 7.66
N ALA A 394 13.25 6.25 6.55
CA ALA A 394 13.41 6.84 5.23
C ALA A 394 12.18 7.70 4.86
N GLY A 395 10.97 7.21 5.11
CA GLY A 395 9.74 7.98 4.90
C GLY A 395 9.70 9.27 5.73
N LEU A 396 10.09 9.21 6.99
CA LEU A 396 10.11 10.37 7.89
C LEU A 396 11.17 11.44 7.54
N GLN A 397 12.02 11.20 6.55
CA GLN A 397 12.92 12.26 6.03
C GLN A 397 12.18 13.24 5.12
N ALA A 398 11.13 12.80 4.42
CA ALA A 398 10.30 13.63 3.57
C ALA A 398 9.16 14.30 4.35
N VAL A 399 8.82 15.52 3.99
CA VAL A 399 7.65 16.24 4.57
C VAL A 399 6.35 15.76 3.94
N GLY A 400 6.35 15.46 2.64
CA GLY A 400 5.20 15.06 1.82
C GLY A 400 5.40 13.75 1.07
N GLY A 401 4.53 13.49 0.10
CA GLY A 401 4.48 12.25 -0.68
C GLY A 401 3.92 11.06 0.12
N MET A 402 3.81 9.90 -0.55
CA MET A 402 3.37 8.66 0.10
C MET A 402 4.40 8.17 1.11
N GLY A 403 3.98 7.94 2.36
CA GLY A 403 4.84 7.52 3.45
C GLY A 403 5.71 8.63 4.06
N GLY A 404 5.61 9.89 3.58
CA GLY A 404 6.22 11.06 4.21
C GLY A 404 5.50 11.46 5.50
N LYS A 405 6.03 12.45 6.23
CA LYS A 405 5.48 12.86 7.54
C LYS A 405 4.01 13.21 7.51
N ALA A 406 3.56 13.96 6.49
CA ALA A 406 2.16 14.34 6.36
C ALA A 406 1.26 13.10 6.19
N ASP A 407 1.66 12.13 5.38
CA ASP A 407 0.91 10.90 5.14
C ASP A 407 0.92 9.97 6.38
N VAL A 408 2.05 9.87 7.07
CA VAL A 408 2.19 9.09 8.32
C VAL A 408 1.30 9.65 9.42
N LEU A 409 1.28 10.99 9.62
CA LEU A 409 0.40 11.65 10.59
C LEU A 409 -1.09 11.39 10.27
N GLN A 410 -1.45 11.48 8.99
CA GLN A 410 -2.80 11.19 8.51
C GLN A 410 -3.21 9.74 8.76
N SER A 411 -2.34 8.80 8.38
CA SER A 411 -2.60 7.36 8.53
C SER A 411 -2.87 6.99 9.98
N TYR A 412 -2.01 7.40 10.89
CA TYR A 412 -2.22 7.11 12.32
C TYR A 412 -3.42 7.86 12.89
N ASN A 413 -3.65 9.12 12.47
CA ASN A 413 -4.86 9.83 12.88
C ASN A 413 -6.13 9.11 12.43
N HIS A 414 -6.17 8.61 11.20
CA HIS A 414 -7.32 7.90 10.64
C HIS A 414 -7.59 6.57 11.36
N PHE A 415 -6.56 5.73 11.54
CA PHE A 415 -6.76 4.37 12.05
C PHE A 415 -6.77 4.26 13.57
N VAL A 416 -6.05 5.13 14.29
CA VAL A 416 -5.95 5.06 15.77
C VAL A 416 -6.29 6.37 16.49
N GLY A 417 -6.62 7.44 15.76
CA GLY A 417 -6.98 8.74 16.36
C GLY A 417 -5.80 9.52 16.96
N LYS A 418 -4.57 9.02 16.82
CA LYS A 418 -3.35 9.59 17.39
C LYS A 418 -2.34 9.85 16.25
N PRO A 419 -2.15 11.12 15.81
CA PRO A 419 -1.31 11.41 14.64
C PRO A 419 0.14 10.94 14.77
N SER A 420 0.79 11.13 15.92
CA SER A 420 2.15 10.62 16.17
C SER A 420 2.07 9.30 16.92
N TYR A 421 2.05 8.19 16.19
CA TYR A 421 1.98 6.81 16.70
C TYR A 421 3.19 5.97 16.26
N VAL A 422 4.26 6.63 15.79
CA VAL A 422 5.44 5.96 15.21
C VAL A 422 6.13 5.07 16.23
N GLU A 423 6.31 5.55 17.45
CA GLU A 423 7.01 4.80 18.51
C GLU A 423 6.24 3.54 18.92
N GLU A 424 4.93 3.68 19.11
CA GLU A 424 4.06 2.56 19.44
C GLU A 424 3.97 1.54 18.30
N ASP A 425 3.98 2.00 17.05
CA ASP A 425 3.99 1.12 15.89
C ASP A 425 5.30 0.33 15.81
N LEU A 426 6.46 0.98 15.95
CA LEU A 426 7.75 0.30 16.01
C LEU A 426 7.82 -0.70 17.18
N ALA A 427 7.24 -0.34 18.33
CA ALA A 427 7.19 -1.23 19.51
C ALA A 427 6.36 -2.50 19.27
N ARG A 428 5.40 -2.51 18.32
CA ARG A 428 4.66 -3.73 17.92
C ARG A 428 5.61 -4.74 17.29
N TYR A 429 6.52 -4.29 16.43
CA TYR A 429 7.53 -5.16 15.80
C TYR A 429 8.58 -5.68 16.79
N GLU A 430 8.91 -4.92 17.84
CA GLU A 430 9.81 -5.36 18.89
C GLU A 430 9.27 -6.53 19.70
N LYS A 431 7.97 -6.57 19.88
CA LYS A 431 7.28 -7.65 20.60
C LYS A 431 7.18 -8.95 19.81
N VAL A 432 7.50 -8.93 18.50
CA VAL A 432 7.45 -10.14 17.68
C VAL A 432 8.58 -11.10 18.09
N THR A 433 8.23 -12.34 18.35
CA THR A 433 9.14 -13.41 18.75
C THR A 433 8.97 -14.64 17.85
N PRO A 434 9.93 -15.57 17.82
CA PRO A 434 9.75 -16.85 17.11
C PRO A 434 8.46 -17.58 17.52
N GLU A 435 8.10 -17.57 18.81
CA GLU A 435 6.89 -18.23 19.30
C GLU A 435 5.63 -17.49 18.85
N SER A 436 5.60 -16.14 18.86
CA SER A 436 4.43 -15.39 18.34
C SER A 436 4.21 -15.65 16.85
N VAL A 437 5.27 -15.74 16.04
CA VAL A 437 5.16 -16.08 14.61
C VAL A 437 4.66 -17.52 14.42
N LYS A 438 5.16 -18.45 15.20
CA LYS A 438 4.73 -19.85 15.18
C LYS A 438 3.25 -19.99 15.54
N GLN A 439 2.81 -19.31 16.60
CA GLN A 439 1.42 -19.33 17.05
C GLN A 439 0.51 -18.67 16.00
N PHE A 440 0.88 -17.49 15.48
CA PHE A 440 0.14 -16.82 14.41
C PHE A 440 -0.01 -17.71 13.17
N THR A 441 1.07 -18.41 12.76
CA THR A 441 1.01 -19.30 11.59
C THR A 441 0.07 -20.48 11.82
N ARG A 442 0.01 -21.00 13.05
CA ARG A 442 -0.92 -22.09 13.42
C ARG A 442 -2.37 -21.64 13.42
N ASP A 443 -2.66 -20.50 14.06
CA ASP A 443 -4.02 -20.06 14.33
C ASP A 443 -4.65 -19.37 13.13
N THR A 444 -3.85 -18.58 12.39
CA THR A 444 -4.34 -17.70 11.33
C THR A 444 -4.10 -18.29 9.94
N LEU A 445 -2.90 -18.82 9.67
CA LEU A 445 -2.56 -19.34 8.35
C LEU A 445 -2.81 -20.86 8.25
N SER A 446 -4.00 -21.30 8.68
CA SER A 446 -4.36 -22.72 8.61
C SER A 446 -4.62 -23.16 7.16
N ASN A 447 -4.50 -24.47 6.91
CA ASN A 447 -4.82 -25.05 5.61
C ASN A 447 -6.35 -25.12 5.36
N ASP A 448 -7.14 -25.04 6.42
CA ASP A 448 -8.61 -25.21 6.38
C ASP A 448 -9.37 -23.90 6.18
N ALA A 449 -8.70 -22.76 6.27
CA ALA A 449 -9.34 -21.43 6.21
C ALA A 449 -8.58 -20.49 5.26
N ARG A 450 -8.52 -20.87 3.97
CA ARG A 450 -7.76 -20.11 2.95
C ARG A 450 -8.43 -20.12 1.59
N VAL A 451 -8.09 -19.13 0.76
CA VAL A 451 -8.37 -19.12 -0.67
C VAL A 451 -7.12 -19.56 -1.43
N ILE A 452 -7.27 -20.51 -2.34
CA ILE A 452 -6.18 -21.01 -3.19
C ILE A 452 -6.56 -20.75 -4.63
N LEU A 453 -5.79 -19.90 -5.30
CA LEU A 453 -5.94 -19.60 -6.72
C LEU A 453 -4.86 -20.31 -7.51
N HIS A 454 -5.30 -21.13 -8.44
CA HIS A 454 -4.50 -21.72 -9.51
C HIS A 454 -4.85 -21.01 -10.81
N ALA A 455 -4.05 -20.06 -11.26
CA ALA A 455 -4.20 -19.41 -12.56
C ALA A 455 -3.13 -19.95 -13.51
N ALA A 456 -3.54 -20.61 -14.59
CA ALA A 456 -2.61 -21.27 -15.48
C ALA A 456 -3.05 -21.14 -16.95
N PRO A 457 -2.10 -20.91 -17.89
CA PRO A 457 -2.40 -20.98 -19.31
C PRO A 457 -2.94 -22.36 -19.73
N PRO A 458 -3.75 -22.42 -20.79
CA PRO A 458 -4.42 -23.67 -21.25
C PRO A 458 -3.48 -24.86 -21.45
N ASP A 459 -2.26 -24.62 -21.91
CA ASP A 459 -1.25 -25.63 -22.23
C ASP A 459 -0.10 -25.76 -21.20
N SER A 460 -0.24 -25.17 -20.02
CA SER A 460 0.83 -25.08 -19.03
C SER A 460 1.31 -26.42 -18.45
N GLY A 461 0.59 -27.50 -18.66
CA GLY A 461 0.95 -28.88 -18.25
C GLY A 461 1.72 -29.66 -19.31
N ARG A 462 1.90 -29.15 -20.51
CA ARG A 462 2.71 -29.81 -21.57
C ARG A 462 4.15 -29.32 -21.49
N ALA A 463 5.09 -30.28 -21.45
CA ALA A 463 6.51 -29.97 -21.60
C ALA A 463 6.71 -29.18 -22.93
N PRO A 464 7.59 -28.14 -22.95
CA PRO A 464 7.85 -27.40 -24.17
C PRO A 464 8.35 -28.37 -25.26
N THR A 465 7.58 -28.48 -26.32
CA THR A 465 8.08 -29.13 -27.54
C THR A 465 9.18 -28.22 -28.11
N LEU A 466 10.41 -28.64 -28.01
CA LEU A 466 11.53 -27.97 -28.69
C LEU A 466 11.16 -27.82 -30.20
N PRO A 467 11.42 -26.65 -30.80
CA PRO A 467 11.23 -26.50 -32.23
C PRO A 467 12.02 -27.60 -32.95
N LYS A 468 11.36 -28.39 -33.80
CA LYS A 468 12.03 -29.30 -34.66
C LYS A 468 13.00 -28.48 -35.55
N GLU A 469 14.29 -28.71 -35.40
CA GLU A 469 15.28 -28.13 -36.30
C GLU A 469 14.83 -28.43 -37.76
N ARG A 470 14.62 -27.36 -38.50
CA ARG A 470 14.39 -27.50 -39.96
C ARG A 470 15.71 -27.96 -40.54
N LYS A 471 15.72 -29.19 -41.05
CA LYS A 471 16.77 -29.71 -41.89
C LYS A 471 16.81 -28.98 -43.23
#